data_42236065693d1b9b3a0eade9561dbfe1
#
_entry.id   42236065693d1b9b3a0eade9561dbfe1
#
_cell.length_a   1.000
_cell.length_b   1.000
_cell.length_c   1.000
_cell.angle_alpha   90.00
_cell.angle_beta   90.00
_cell.angle_gamma   90.00
#
_symmetry.space_group_name_H-M   'P 1'
#
loop_
_entity.id
_entity.type
_entity.pdbx_description
1 polymer ?
#
loop_
_entity_poly.entity_id
_entity_poly.type
_entity_poly.pdbx_seq_one_letter_code
_entity_poly.pdbx_strand_id
1 'polypeptide(L)'
;DFAVGAVDSCNGRLGAAGLENVRFRCADARDTGMRAASFDLVVAADLFEHLYPDDSRKVAREAFRVLRPGGTCAVWTPCPSHILEVLRNRDIILKRDISHVDYKSMPRMQDILTAAGFEIARAHYAESHLRGLNLAERLLQRWVPLLRRRIAVVAVKPGDP
;
A
#
# COMPACT_ATOMS: atom_id res chain seq x y z
N ASP A 1 7.42 10.30 3.59
CA ASP A 1 7.46 11.09 2.35
C ASP A 1 8.84 11.70 2.19
N PHE A 2 9.33 11.90 0.98
CA PHE A 2 10.59 12.58 0.70
C PHE A 2 10.40 14.07 0.35
N ALA A 3 9.16 14.56 0.22
CA ALA A 3 8.84 15.95 -0.03
C ALA A 3 8.85 16.77 1.28
N VAL A 4 9.94 17.48 1.54
CA VAL A 4 10.14 18.26 2.78
C VAL A 4 8.97 19.20 3.04
N GLY A 5 8.52 19.99 2.03
CA GLY A 5 7.42 20.95 2.19
C GLY A 5 6.07 20.27 2.54
N ALA A 6 5.81 19.04 2.04
CA ALA A 6 4.63 18.28 2.41
C ALA A 6 4.71 17.84 3.89
N VAL A 7 5.87 17.34 4.31
CA VAL A 7 6.12 16.91 5.70
C VAL A 7 5.95 18.09 6.66
N ASP A 8 6.52 19.24 6.35
CA ASP A 8 6.42 20.45 7.18
C ASP A 8 4.98 20.95 7.30
N SER A 9 4.24 20.98 6.18
CA SER A 9 2.83 21.33 6.17
C SER A 9 1.99 20.38 7.03
N CYS A 10 2.26 19.06 6.94
CA CYS A 10 1.56 18.07 7.74
C CYS A 10 1.88 18.21 9.24
N ASN A 11 3.15 18.41 9.61
CA ASN A 11 3.54 18.64 11.00
C ASN A 11 2.92 19.93 11.58
N GLY A 12 2.84 20.99 10.77
CA GLY A 12 2.14 22.23 11.17
C GLY A 12 0.66 21.99 11.48
N ARG A 13 -0.03 21.17 10.70
CA ARG A 13 -1.43 20.77 10.96
C ARG A 13 -1.58 19.93 12.23
N LEU A 14 -0.62 19.01 12.51
CA LEU A 14 -0.62 18.22 13.75
C LEU A 14 -0.52 19.14 14.98
N GLY A 15 0.42 20.10 14.96
CA GLY A 15 0.58 21.07 16.03
C GLY A 15 -0.69 21.90 16.27
N ALA A 16 -1.33 22.37 15.20
CA ALA A 16 -2.59 23.11 15.29
C ALA A 16 -3.75 22.26 15.84
N ALA A 17 -3.71 20.93 15.61
CA ALA A 17 -4.72 19.98 16.12
C ALA A 17 -4.40 19.43 17.53
N GLY A 18 -3.28 19.80 18.13
CA GLY A 18 -2.86 19.29 19.44
C GLY A 18 -2.51 17.80 19.47
N LEU A 19 -2.10 17.23 18.32
CA LEU A 19 -1.75 15.82 18.20
C LEU A 19 -0.24 15.61 18.44
N GLU A 20 0.12 15.16 19.62
CA GLU A 20 1.52 14.95 20.02
C GLU A 20 2.04 13.53 19.75
N ASN A 21 1.14 12.56 19.57
CA ASN A 21 1.48 11.15 19.37
C ASN A 21 1.70 10.76 17.90
N VAL A 22 1.63 11.73 16.96
CA VAL A 22 1.84 11.54 15.53
C VAL A 22 2.98 12.43 15.05
N ARG A 23 3.81 11.93 14.14
CA ARG A 23 4.90 12.69 13.51
C ARG A 23 5.02 12.34 12.05
N PHE A 24 5.18 13.35 11.19
CA PHE A 24 5.60 13.16 9.83
C PHE A 24 7.12 13.31 9.73
N ARG A 25 7.76 12.44 8.96
CA ARG A 25 9.21 12.49 8.71
C ARG A 25 9.50 12.50 7.23
N CYS A 26 10.48 13.30 6.84
CA CYS A 26 11.06 13.23 5.51
C CYS A 26 12.02 12.01 5.49
N ALA A 27 11.67 11.00 4.70
CA ALA A 27 12.47 9.78 4.55
C ALA A 27 12.14 9.07 3.24
N ASP A 28 13.09 8.30 2.74
CA ASP A 28 12.88 7.38 1.63
C ASP A 28 12.29 6.07 2.17
N ALA A 29 11.20 5.60 1.57
CA ALA A 29 10.56 4.35 1.98
C ALA A 29 11.43 3.10 1.72
N ARG A 30 12.46 3.23 0.88
CA ARG A 30 13.45 2.15 0.59
C ARG A 30 14.50 2.00 1.67
N ASP A 31 14.74 3.07 2.43
CA ASP A 31 15.65 3.16 3.57
C ASP A 31 15.18 4.30 4.49
N THR A 32 14.35 3.97 5.45
CA THR A 32 13.70 4.97 6.32
C THR A 32 14.63 5.54 7.38
N GLY A 33 15.79 4.94 7.59
CA GLY A 33 16.68 5.24 8.73
C GLY A 33 16.05 4.93 10.09
N MET A 34 14.91 4.21 10.13
CA MET A 34 14.29 3.78 11.38
C MET A 34 15.04 2.57 11.96
N ARG A 35 14.99 2.44 13.28
CA ARG A 35 15.57 1.30 13.98
C ARG A 35 14.89 0.01 13.55
N ALA A 36 15.67 -1.06 13.36
CA ALA A 36 15.14 -2.39 13.10
C ALA A 36 14.28 -2.88 14.29
N ALA A 37 13.27 -3.71 14.00
CA ALA A 37 12.39 -4.33 14.99
C ALA A 37 11.81 -3.32 16.02
N SER A 38 11.33 -2.17 15.52
CA SER A 38 10.83 -1.08 16.37
C SER A 38 9.35 -0.77 16.19
N PHE A 39 8.70 -1.37 15.19
CA PHE A 39 7.28 -1.15 14.89
C PHE A 39 6.48 -2.44 14.99
N ASP A 40 5.24 -2.33 15.43
CA ASP A 40 4.27 -3.44 15.49
C ASP A 40 3.45 -3.52 14.19
N LEU A 41 3.28 -2.37 13.51
CA LEU A 41 2.50 -2.24 12.29
C LEU A 41 3.20 -1.30 11.30
N VAL A 42 3.27 -1.71 10.05
CA VAL A 42 3.59 -0.86 8.90
C VAL A 42 2.40 -0.84 7.96
N VAL A 43 1.97 0.34 7.53
CA VAL A 43 0.90 0.52 6.55
C VAL A 43 1.48 1.20 5.31
N ALA A 44 1.34 0.56 4.16
CA ALA A 44 1.68 1.11 2.85
C ALA A 44 0.39 1.27 2.03
N ALA A 45 -0.19 2.46 2.10
CA ALA A 45 -1.40 2.80 1.37
C ALA A 45 -1.05 3.72 0.19
N ASP A 46 -1.51 3.36 -1.00
CA ASP A 46 -1.29 4.11 -2.24
C ASP A 46 0.20 4.50 -2.45
N LEU A 47 1.09 3.51 -2.24
CA LEU A 47 2.54 3.68 -2.39
C LEU A 47 3.11 2.80 -3.51
N PHE A 48 2.75 1.52 -3.54
CA PHE A 48 3.41 0.54 -4.41
C PHE A 48 3.20 0.80 -5.90
N GLU A 49 2.10 1.43 -6.32
CA GLU A 49 1.83 1.82 -7.71
C GLU A 49 2.79 2.89 -8.24
N HIS A 50 3.41 3.66 -7.33
CA HIS A 50 4.41 4.69 -7.64
C HIS A 50 5.85 4.16 -7.67
N LEU A 51 6.06 2.88 -7.37
CA LEU A 51 7.38 2.28 -7.24
C LEU A 51 7.70 1.37 -8.44
N TYR A 52 8.89 1.53 -9.01
CA TYR A 52 9.44 0.56 -9.94
C TYR A 52 9.67 -0.81 -9.29
N PRO A 53 9.82 -1.89 -10.08
CA PRO A 53 9.91 -3.25 -9.54
C PRO A 53 10.99 -3.43 -8.47
N ASP A 54 12.19 -2.85 -8.70
CA ASP A 54 13.31 -2.96 -7.76
C ASP A 54 13.07 -2.18 -6.48
N ASP A 55 12.46 -1.00 -6.58
CA ASP A 55 12.13 -0.18 -5.42
C ASP A 55 11.01 -0.82 -4.60
N SER A 56 10.04 -1.46 -5.24
CA SER A 56 9.00 -2.23 -4.54
C SER A 56 9.61 -3.33 -3.66
N ARG A 57 10.64 -4.03 -4.15
CA ARG A 57 11.35 -5.05 -3.38
C ARG A 57 12.14 -4.45 -2.21
N LYS A 58 12.77 -3.28 -2.42
CA LYS A 58 13.51 -2.57 -1.35
C LYS A 58 12.56 -2.10 -0.25
N VAL A 59 11.42 -1.49 -0.62
CA VAL A 59 10.39 -1.04 0.34
C VAL A 59 9.82 -2.21 1.15
N ALA A 60 9.54 -3.34 0.51
CA ALA A 60 9.06 -4.53 1.23
C ALA A 60 10.10 -5.05 2.23
N ARG A 61 11.40 -5.09 1.85
CA ARG A 61 12.49 -5.47 2.77
C ARG A 61 12.66 -4.46 3.90
N GLU A 62 12.55 -3.18 3.63
CA GLU A 62 12.61 -2.14 4.66
C GLU A 62 11.45 -2.25 5.64
N ALA A 63 10.22 -2.47 5.16
CA ALA A 63 9.06 -2.74 6.01
C ALA A 63 9.30 -3.97 6.90
N PHE A 64 9.87 -5.04 6.33
CA PHE A 64 10.23 -6.24 7.09
C PHE A 64 11.30 -5.95 8.17
N ARG A 65 12.32 -5.18 7.82
CA ARG A 65 13.44 -4.84 8.74
C ARG A 65 12.95 -4.06 9.96
N VAL A 66 12.07 -3.05 9.75
CA VAL A 66 11.62 -2.17 10.84
C VAL A 66 10.57 -2.81 11.73
N LEU A 67 9.83 -3.81 11.23
CA LEU A 67 8.84 -4.55 12.02
C LEU A 67 9.52 -5.50 13.01
N ARG A 68 8.92 -5.60 14.21
CA ARG A 68 9.25 -6.65 15.18
C ARG A 68 8.85 -8.03 14.67
N PRO A 69 9.47 -9.12 15.17
CA PRO A 69 8.90 -10.45 15.02
C PRO A 69 7.42 -10.46 15.47
N GLY A 70 6.54 -11.07 14.69
CA GLY A 70 5.08 -11.02 14.88
C GLY A 70 4.41 -9.73 14.40
N GLY A 71 5.16 -8.72 13.98
CA GLY A 71 4.62 -7.46 13.47
C GLY A 71 3.92 -7.61 12.11
N THR A 72 3.01 -6.69 11.82
CA THR A 72 2.12 -6.75 10.66
C THR A 72 2.48 -5.70 9.62
N CYS A 73 2.47 -6.07 8.35
CA CYS A 73 2.52 -5.18 7.20
C CYS A 73 1.17 -5.19 6.49
N ALA A 74 0.51 -4.04 6.38
CA ALA A 74 -0.74 -3.86 5.65
C ALA A 74 -0.48 -3.06 4.37
N VAL A 75 -0.81 -3.63 3.21
CA VAL A 75 -0.67 -2.98 1.90
C VAL A 75 -2.05 -2.72 1.32
N TRP A 76 -2.23 -1.51 0.78
CA TRP A 76 -3.42 -1.08 0.10
C TRP A 76 -3.03 -0.34 -1.19
N THR A 77 -3.45 -0.85 -2.37
CA THR A 77 -3.06 -0.30 -3.67
C THR A 77 -4.15 -0.51 -4.72
N PRO A 78 -4.24 0.33 -5.78
CA PRO A 78 -5.20 0.14 -6.87
C PRO A 78 -5.04 -1.21 -7.55
N CYS A 79 -6.15 -1.83 -7.92
CA CYS A 79 -6.13 -3.03 -8.73
C CYS A 79 -6.08 -2.66 -10.22
N PRO A 80 -5.08 -3.11 -10.99
CA PRO A 80 -4.92 -2.73 -12.39
C PRO A 80 -6.08 -3.16 -13.30
N SER A 81 -6.84 -4.17 -12.90
CA SER A 81 -7.99 -4.67 -13.66
C SER A 81 -9.28 -3.89 -13.41
N HIS A 82 -9.32 -2.96 -12.42
CA HIS A 82 -10.52 -2.20 -12.14
C HIS A 82 -10.89 -1.28 -13.30
N ILE A 83 -12.19 -1.16 -13.59
CA ILE A 83 -12.68 -0.39 -14.75
C ILE A 83 -12.14 1.05 -14.79
N LEU A 84 -12.07 1.74 -13.66
CA LEU A 84 -11.54 3.11 -13.61
C LEU A 84 -10.05 3.16 -13.93
N GLU A 85 -9.25 2.18 -13.49
CA GLU A 85 -7.82 2.13 -13.81
C GLU A 85 -7.60 1.75 -15.29
N VAL A 86 -8.44 0.88 -15.84
CA VAL A 86 -8.41 0.54 -17.27
C VAL A 86 -8.74 1.77 -18.13
N LEU A 87 -9.77 2.54 -17.78
CA LEU A 87 -10.15 3.76 -18.48
C LEU A 87 -9.09 4.84 -18.36
N ARG A 88 -8.52 5.03 -17.17
CA ARG A 88 -7.44 5.98 -16.90
C ARG A 88 -6.18 5.64 -17.69
N ASN A 89 -5.76 4.39 -17.71
CA ASN A 89 -4.56 3.96 -18.44
C ASN A 89 -4.69 4.04 -19.96
N ARG A 90 -5.91 4.13 -20.48
CA ARG A 90 -6.22 4.33 -21.90
C ARG A 90 -6.57 5.77 -22.26
N ASP A 91 -6.46 6.71 -21.32
CA ASP A 91 -6.88 8.12 -21.48
C ASP A 91 -8.35 8.26 -21.93
N ILE A 92 -9.21 7.31 -21.55
CA ILE A 92 -10.64 7.34 -21.85
C ILE A 92 -11.36 7.93 -20.63
N ILE A 93 -11.98 9.11 -20.79
CA ILE A 93 -12.75 9.85 -19.76
C ILE A 93 -11.85 10.39 -18.63
N LEU A 94 -10.95 9.58 -18.11
CA LEU A 94 -10.01 9.95 -17.04
C LEU A 94 -8.60 10.08 -17.63
N LYS A 95 -7.89 11.16 -17.28
CA LYS A 95 -6.50 11.33 -17.68
C LYS A 95 -5.61 10.31 -16.97
N ARG A 96 -4.63 9.79 -17.70
CA ARG A 96 -3.62 8.90 -17.15
C ARG A 96 -2.87 9.60 -16.02
N ASP A 97 -2.72 8.89 -14.90
CA ASP A 97 -1.85 9.32 -13.82
C ASP A 97 -0.42 8.88 -14.12
N ILE A 98 0.43 9.84 -14.49
CA ILE A 98 1.83 9.57 -14.85
C ILE A 98 2.68 9.12 -13.66
N SER A 99 2.22 9.34 -12.43
CA SER A 99 2.90 8.91 -11.22
C SER A 99 2.71 7.41 -10.93
N HIS A 100 1.69 6.78 -11.52
CA HIS A 100 1.48 5.33 -11.43
C HIS A 100 2.37 4.63 -12.45
N VAL A 101 3.59 4.31 -12.04
CA VAL A 101 4.63 3.75 -12.93
C VAL A 101 4.54 2.24 -13.10
N ASP A 102 4.02 1.52 -12.10
CA ASP A 102 3.95 0.06 -12.12
C ASP A 102 2.86 -0.50 -11.21
N TYR A 103 1.69 -0.77 -11.78
CA TYR A 103 0.60 -1.42 -11.05
C TYR A 103 0.96 -2.88 -10.71
N LYS A 104 0.69 -3.27 -9.48
CA LYS A 104 0.88 -4.65 -9.02
C LYS A 104 -0.43 -5.42 -9.09
N SER A 105 -0.39 -6.64 -9.63
CA SER A 105 -1.49 -7.59 -9.46
C SER A 105 -1.44 -8.21 -8.07
N MET A 106 -2.53 -8.84 -7.63
CA MET A 106 -2.57 -9.53 -6.33
C MET A 106 -1.44 -10.57 -6.18
N PRO A 107 -1.23 -11.52 -7.13
CA PRO A 107 -0.13 -12.47 -7.02
C PRO A 107 1.23 -11.78 -6.92
N ARG A 108 1.49 -10.78 -7.76
CA ARG A 108 2.76 -10.07 -7.75
C ARG A 108 3.00 -9.33 -6.43
N MET A 109 1.97 -8.76 -5.80
CA MET A 109 2.10 -8.14 -4.49
C MET A 109 2.45 -9.18 -3.41
N GLN A 110 1.78 -10.33 -3.45
CA GLN A 110 2.09 -11.44 -2.54
C GLN A 110 3.53 -11.94 -2.74
N ASP A 111 3.99 -12.11 -3.98
CA ASP A 111 5.36 -12.52 -4.30
C ASP A 111 6.39 -11.52 -3.76
N ILE A 112 6.15 -10.21 -3.91
CA ILE A 112 7.05 -9.17 -3.38
C ILE A 112 7.18 -9.26 -1.86
N LEU A 113 6.06 -9.43 -1.15
CA LEU A 113 6.05 -9.53 0.31
C LEU A 113 6.67 -10.86 0.79
N THR A 114 6.34 -11.97 0.16
CA THR A 114 6.90 -13.28 0.50
C THR A 114 8.42 -13.31 0.25
N ALA A 115 8.88 -12.74 -0.86
CA ALA A 115 10.33 -12.62 -1.15
C ALA A 115 11.08 -11.72 -0.16
N ALA A 116 10.38 -10.84 0.56
CA ALA A 116 10.94 -10.06 1.66
C ALA A 116 10.96 -10.80 3.01
N GLY A 117 10.36 -12.00 3.09
CA GLY A 117 10.30 -12.85 4.28
C GLY A 117 8.96 -12.86 5.02
N PHE A 118 7.93 -12.15 4.50
CA PHE A 118 6.61 -12.13 5.12
C PHE A 118 5.82 -13.41 4.85
N GLU A 119 4.96 -13.77 5.79
CA GLU A 119 3.86 -14.72 5.61
C GLU A 119 2.56 -13.97 5.31
N ILE A 120 1.84 -14.39 4.27
CA ILE A 120 0.58 -13.75 3.89
C ILE A 120 -0.55 -14.26 4.78
N ALA A 121 -0.99 -13.42 5.72
CA ALA A 121 -2.10 -13.73 6.61
C ALA A 121 -3.47 -13.57 5.91
N ARG A 122 -3.61 -12.55 5.06
CA ARG A 122 -4.85 -12.27 4.34
C ARG A 122 -4.56 -11.51 3.04
N ALA A 123 -5.24 -11.90 1.96
CA ALA A 123 -5.24 -11.15 0.71
C ALA A 123 -6.66 -11.14 0.12
N HIS A 124 -7.16 -9.96 -0.23
CA HIS A 124 -8.51 -9.81 -0.78
C HIS A 124 -8.62 -8.55 -1.63
N TYR A 125 -9.64 -8.50 -2.46
CA TYR A 125 -10.03 -7.29 -3.16
C TYR A 125 -11.04 -6.54 -2.29
N ALA A 126 -10.74 -5.26 -1.99
CA ALA A 126 -11.62 -4.44 -1.19
C ALA A 126 -12.64 -3.72 -2.09
N GLU A 127 -13.85 -3.65 -1.59
CA GLU A 127 -14.99 -3.05 -2.26
C GLU A 127 -15.04 -1.52 -2.07
N SER A 128 -15.93 -0.87 -2.83
CA SER A 128 -16.22 0.55 -2.67
C SER A 128 -17.06 0.83 -1.42
N HIS A 129 -17.07 2.08 -0.96
CA HIS A 129 -17.91 2.50 0.17
C HIS A 129 -19.36 2.83 -0.29
N LEU A 130 -19.63 2.80 -1.60
CA LEU A 130 -20.94 3.15 -2.14
C LEU A 130 -21.93 2.00 -1.91
N ARG A 131 -23.02 2.28 -1.18
CA ARG A 131 -24.08 1.31 -0.92
C ARG A 131 -24.65 0.81 -2.25
N GLY A 132 -24.87 -0.49 -2.38
CA GLY A 132 -25.34 -1.15 -3.61
C GLY A 132 -24.17 -1.54 -4.53
N LEU A 133 -23.24 -0.63 -4.83
CA LEU A 133 -22.06 -0.97 -5.63
C LEU A 133 -21.14 -1.94 -4.89
N ASN A 134 -20.90 -1.72 -3.59
CA ASN A 134 -20.11 -2.64 -2.76
C ASN A 134 -20.70 -4.06 -2.73
N LEU A 135 -22.04 -4.19 -2.72
CA LEU A 135 -22.68 -5.50 -2.78
C LEU A 135 -22.46 -6.17 -4.13
N ALA A 136 -22.60 -5.43 -5.22
CA ALA A 136 -22.34 -5.93 -6.57
C ALA A 136 -20.85 -6.32 -6.72
N GLU A 137 -19.92 -5.48 -6.26
CA GLU A 137 -18.49 -5.78 -6.25
C GLU A 137 -18.21 -7.04 -5.44
N ARG A 138 -18.72 -7.14 -4.21
CA ARG A 138 -18.54 -8.31 -3.32
C ARG A 138 -19.01 -9.62 -3.94
N LEU A 139 -20.15 -9.60 -4.62
CA LEU A 139 -20.72 -10.80 -5.22
C LEU A 139 -20.06 -11.16 -6.56
N LEU A 140 -19.71 -10.17 -7.37
CA LEU A 140 -19.30 -10.34 -8.76
C LEU A 140 -17.80 -10.21 -9.01
N GLN A 141 -17.03 -9.54 -8.13
CA GLN A 141 -15.57 -9.32 -8.35
C GLN A 141 -14.77 -10.64 -8.52
N ARG A 142 -15.30 -11.76 -8.05
CA ARG A 142 -14.71 -13.08 -8.25
C ARG A 142 -14.70 -13.46 -9.74
N TRP A 143 -15.78 -13.12 -10.45
CA TRP A 143 -16.02 -13.49 -11.84
C TRP A 143 -15.71 -12.35 -12.82
N VAL A 144 -15.85 -11.11 -12.35
CA VAL A 144 -15.69 -9.89 -13.15
C VAL A 144 -14.50 -9.09 -12.63
N PRO A 145 -13.28 -9.25 -13.23
CA PRO A 145 -12.07 -8.56 -12.77
C PRO A 145 -12.19 -7.03 -12.77
N LEU A 146 -13.03 -6.47 -13.64
CA LEU A 146 -13.27 -5.02 -13.73
C LEU A 146 -13.91 -4.42 -12.45
N LEU A 147 -14.47 -5.25 -11.57
CA LEU A 147 -15.03 -4.84 -10.29
C LEU A 147 -14.04 -4.95 -9.12
N ARG A 148 -12.81 -5.39 -9.35
CA ARG A 148 -11.75 -5.50 -8.33
C ARG A 148 -11.10 -4.14 -8.11
N ARG A 149 -11.61 -3.38 -7.16
CA ARG A 149 -11.22 -1.98 -6.99
C ARG A 149 -9.83 -1.79 -6.39
N ARG A 150 -9.58 -2.45 -5.28
CA ARG A 150 -8.33 -2.31 -4.52
C ARG A 150 -7.80 -3.68 -4.13
N ILE A 151 -6.49 -3.80 -4.12
CA ILE A 151 -5.78 -4.92 -3.54
C ILE A 151 -5.47 -4.58 -2.10
N ALA A 152 -5.90 -5.43 -1.17
CA ALA A 152 -5.56 -5.36 0.23
C ALA A 152 -4.81 -6.63 0.63
N VAL A 153 -3.61 -6.48 1.16
CA VAL A 153 -2.79 -7.60 1.65
C VAL A 153 -2.36 -7.30 3.08
N VAL A 154 -2.59 -8.24 3.95
CA VAL A 154 -2.07 -8.25 5.32
C VAL A 154 -1.05 -9.37 5.41
N ALA A 155 0.17 -9.02 5.74
CA ALA A 155 1.30 -9.93 5.85
C ALA A 155 1.93 -9.80 7.23
N VAL A 156 2.44 -10.89 7.77
CA VAL A 156 3.02 -10.94 9.12
C VAL A 156 4.50 -11.30 9.00
N LYS A 157 5.34 -10.60 9.74
CA LYS A 157 6.72 -11.02 9.94
C LYS A 157 6.73 -12.21 10.90
N PRO A 158 7.26 -13.38 10.49
CA PRO A 158 7.35 -14.53 11.39
C PRO A 158 7.96 -14.15 12.73
N GLY A 159 7.46 -14.78 13.82
CA GLY A 159 8.11 -14.72 15.13
C GLY A 159 9.45 -15.46 15.11
N ASP A 160 10.32 -15.12 16.03
CA ASP A 160 11.47 -15.97 16.29
C ASP A 160 10.97 -17.34 16.81
N PRO A 161 11.54 -18.46 16.35
CA PRO A 161 11.16 -19.79 16.78
C PRO A 161 11.39 -20.02 18.28
#